data_9e19e757c800c01f7375c97e49e1b932
#
_entry.id   9e19e757c800c01f7375c97e49e1b932
#
_cell.length_a   1.000
_cell.length_b   1.000
_cell.length_c   1.000
_cell.angle_alpha   90.00
_cell.angle_beta   90.00
_cell.angle_gamma   90.00
#
_symmetry.space_group_name_H-M   'P 1'
#
loop_
_entity.id
_entity.type
_entity.pdbx_description
1 polymer ?
#
loop_
_entity_poly.entity_id
_entity_poly.type
_entity_poly.pdbx_seq_one_letter_code
_entity_poly.pdbx_strand_id
1 'polypeptide(L)' 'MFPNLNAEMARQKLTIKALSELSGINYESLKNKVNGTTEFKRSEMIQIKKEFPECTLDYLFATEAGGE' A
#
# COMPACT_ATOMS: atom_id res chain seq x y z
N MET A 1 -8.03 -4.70 4.33
CA MET A 1 -7.30 -4.93 3.10
C MET A 1 -7.44 -3.76 2.15
N PHE A 2 -6.54 -3.68 1.21
CA PHE A 2 -6.49 -2.55 0.28
C PHE A 2 -6.52 -3.08 -1.15
N PRO A 3 -7.71 -3.34 -1.67
CA PRO A 3 -7.81 -3.99 -2.98
C PRO A 3 -7.20 -3.16 -4.11
N ASN A 4 -7.34 -1.83 -4.05
CA ASN A 4 -6.76 -1.01 -5.10
C ASN A 4 -5.23 -1.02 -5.04
N LEU A 5 -4.67 -0.98 -3.84
CA LEU A 5 -3.23 -1.07 -3.69
C LEU A 5 -2.72 -2.41 -4.22
N ASN A 6 -3.40 -3.49 -3.88
CA ASN A 6 -3.00 -4.80 -4.37
C ASN A 6 -3.06 -4.86 -5.89
N ALA A 7 -4.10 -4.27 -6.47
CA ALA A 7 -4.25 -4.27 -7.93
C ALA A 7 -3.11 -3.51 -8.60
N GLU A 8 -2.75 -2.36 -8.04
CA GLU A 8 -1.67 -1.57 -8.62
C GLU A 8 -0.32 -2.26 -8.47
N MET A 9 -0.11 -2.91 -7.32
CA MET A 9 1.12 -3.68 -7.15
C MET A 9 1.21 -4.81 -8.17
N ALA A 10 0.11 -5.50 -8.39
CA ALA A 10 0.08 -6.57 -9.38
C ALA A 10 0.33 -6.04 -10.78
N ARG A 11 -0.24 -4.88 -11.10
CA ARG A 11 -0.05 -4.26 -12.40
C ARG A 11 1.42 -3.96 -12.65
N GLN A 12 2.13 -3.51 -11.63
CA GLN A 12 3.54 -3.19 -11.75
C GLN A 12 4.44 -4.36 -11.39
N LYS A 13 3.83 -5.52 -11.07
CA LYS A 13 4.57 -6.73 -10.70
C LYS A 13 5.45 -6.48 -9.48
N LEU A 14 4.95 -5.68 -8.55
CA LEU A 14 5.64 -5.42 -7.29
C LEU A 14 5.18 -6.40 -6.24
N THR A 15 6.15 -7.00 -5.53
CA THR A 15 5.85 -7.79 -4.36
C THR A 15 5.89 -6.90 -3.12
N ILE A 16 5.39 -7.42 -2.01
CA ILE A 16 5.46 -6.67 -0.75
C ILE A 16 6.92 -6.44 -0.38
N LYS A 17 7.78 -7.42 -0.62
CA LYS A 17 9.19 -7.25 -0.32
C LYS A 17 9.81 -6.14 -1.15
N ALA A 18 9.51 -6.12 -2.44
CA ALA A 18 10.03 -5.06 -3.30
C ALA A 18 9.53 -3.70 -2.86
N LEU A 19 8.25 -3.62 -2.51
CA LEU A 19 7.68 -2.35 -2.06
C LEU A 19 8.30 -1.92 -0.74
N SER A 20 8.60 -2.87 0.14
CA SER A 20 9.25 -2.52 1.40
C SER A 20 10.61 -1.90 1.16
N GLU A 21 11.35 -2.42 0.21
CA GLU A 21 12.66 -1.88 -0.11
C GLU A 21 12.56 -0.49 -0.73
N LEU A 22 11.59 -0.30 -1.61
CA LEU A 22 11.42 0.98 -2.28
C LEU A 22 10.93 2.07 -1.34
N SER A 23 10.05 1.70 -0.41
CA SER A 23 9.44 2.67 0.49
C SER A 23 10.21 2.88 1.78
N GLY A 24 11.15 1.97 2.08
CA GLY A 24 11.89 2.05 3.32
C GLY A 24 11.14 1.54 4.52
N ILE A 25 10.01 0.88 4.31
CA ILE A 25 9.22 0.31 5.40
C ILE A 25 9.66 -1.11 5.64
N ASN A 26 9.78 -1.51 6.91
CA ASN A 26 10.15 -2.88 7.26
C ASN A 26 9.18 -3.87 6.63
N TYR A 27 9.71 -4.97 6.09
CA TYR A 27 8.90 -5.95 5.38
C TYR A 27 7.75 -6.50 6.23
N GLU A 28 8.06 -6.92 7.47
CA GLU A 28 7.02 -7.48 8.32
C GLU A 28 5.95 -6.46 8.64
N SER A 29 6.36 -5.22 8.92
CA SER A 29 5.41 -4.16 9.17
C SER A 29 4.53 -3.91 7.96
N LEU A 30 5.15 -3.83 6.79
CA LEU A 30 4.40 -3.56 5.57
C LEU A 30 3.42 -4.70 5.27
N LYS A 31 3.88 -5.94 5.44
CA LYS A 31 3.03 -7.10 5.22
C LYS A 31 1.78 -7.04 6.08
N ASN A 32 1.94 -6.71 7.37
CA ASN A 32 0.80 -6.62 8.27
C ASN A 32 -0.13 -5.48 7.89
N LYS A 33 0.43 -4.36 7.45
CA LYS A 33 -0.39 -3.22 7.06
C LYS A 33 -1.17 -3.49 5.79
N VAL A 34 -0.54 -4.13 4.81
CA VAL A 34 -1.22 -4.46 3.56
C VAL A 34 -2.34 -5.45 3.81
N ASN A 35 -2.13 -6.38 4.73
CA ASN A 35 -3.14 -7.37 5.08
C ASN A 35 -4.25 -6.80 5.97
N GLY A 36 -4.09 -5.60 6.48
CA GLY A 36 -5.10 -4.98 7.32
C GLY A 36 -4.98 -5.30 8.78
N THR A 37 -3.91 -5.99 9.18
CA THR A 37 -3.69 -6.34 10.58
C THR A 37 -3.36 -5.11 11.42
N THR A 38 -2.57 -4.20 10.84
CA THR A 38 -2.25 -2.93 11.48
C THR A 38 -2.53 -1.81 10.49
N GLU A 39 -2.61 -0.59 10.99
CA GLU A 39 -2.95 0.54 10.16
C GLU A 39 -1.71 1.22 9.60
N PHE A 40 -1.85 1.76 8.40
CA PHE A 40 -0.80 2.58 7.82
C PHE A 40 -0.72 3.93 8.52
N LYS A 41 0.49 4.40 8.73
CA LYS A 41 0.70 5.78 9.14
C LYS A 41 0.66 6.67 7.91
N ARG A 42 0.31 7.93 8.12
CA ARG A 42 0.22 8.86 7.01
C ARG A 42 1.54 8.96 6.25
N SER A 43 2.65 9.03 6.97
CA SER A 43 3.96 9.12 6.33
C SER A 43 4.26 7.90 5.47
N GLU A 44 3.81 6.74 5.93
CA GLU A 44 4.01 5.50 5.18
C GLU A 44 3.19 5.50 3.90
N MET A 45 1.94 5.98 3.99
CA MET A 45 1.11 6.08 2.81
C MET A 45 1.75 6.98 1.75
N ILE A 46 2.30 8.10 2.18
CA ILE A 46 2.95 9.03 1.27
C ILE A 46 4.17 8.39 0.61
N GLN A 47 4.94 7.64 1.37
CA GLN A 47 6.10 6.95 0.81
C GLN A 47 5.68 5.94 -0.26
N ILE A 48 4.61 5.20 0.01
CA ILE A 48 4.13 4.21 -0.93
C ILE A 48 3.57 4.88 -2.18
N LYS A 49 2.87 6.00 -2.01
CA LYS A 49 2.30 6.71 -3.15
C LYS A 49 3.36 7.14 -4.15
N LYS A 50 4.57 7.40 -3.68
CA LYS A 50 5.64 7.80 -4.59
C LYS A 50 5.93 6.75 -5.65
N GLU A 51 5.61 5.49 -5.36
CA GLU A 51 5.79 4.42 -6.33
C GLU A 51 4.62 4.31 -7.30
N PHE A 52 3.54 5.04 -7.03
CA PHE A 52 2.34 5.02 -7.87
C PHE A 52 1.91 6.47 -8.15
N PRO A 53 2.75 7.21 -8.87
CA PRO A 53 2.52 8.67 -9.02
C PRO A 53 1.21 9.02 -9.72
N GLU A 54 0.65 8.10 -10.47
CA GLU A 54 -0.60 8.36 -11.17
C GLU A 54 -1.83 8.08 -10.33
N CYS A 55 -1.63 7.55 -9.12
CA CYS A 55 -2.73 7.20 -8.25
C CYS A 55 -2.82 8.20 -7.10
N THR A 56 -4.05 8.44 -6.62
CA THR A 56 -4.23 9.28 -5.45
C THR A 56 -4.14 8.44 -4.19
N LEU A 57 -3.90 9.10 -3.06
CA LEU A 57 -3.90 8.41 -1.78
C LEU A 57 -5.26 7.79 -1.51
N ASP A 58 -6.33 8.51 -1.81
CA ASP A 58 -7.67 8.00 -1.58
C ASP A 58 -7.92 6.72 -2.35
N TYR A 59 -7.48 6.68 -3.60
CA TYR A 59 -7.65 5.50 -4.42
C TYR A 59 -6.84 4.32 -3.87
N LEU A 60 -5.55 4.56 -3.61
CA LEU A 60 -4.65 3.48 -3.20
C LEU A 60 -5.07 2.86 -1.87
N PHE A 61 -5.52 3.68 -0.94
CA PHE A 61 -5.79 3.21 0.41
C PHE A 61 -7.27 3.10 0.74
N ALA A 62 -8.09 3.05 -0.30
CA ALA A 62 -9.50 2.73 -0.12
C ALA A 62 -9.61 1.28 0.35
N THR A 63 -10.48 1.03 1.32
CA THR A 63 -10.69 -0.30 1.83
C THR A 63 -12.05 -0.81 1.38
N GLU A 64 -12.19 -2.12 1.47
CA GLU A 64 -13.47 -2.71 1.11
C GLU A 64 -14.60 -2.21 1.98
N ALA A 65 -14.31 -2.08 3.28
CA ALA A 65 -15.32 -1.62 4.21
C ALA A 65 -15.63 -0.16 4.01
N GLY A 66 -14.68 0.61 3.52
CA GLY A 66 -14.89 2.03 3.32
C GLY A 66 -15.83 2.37 2.20
N GLY A 67 -16.25 1.38 1.47
CA GLY A 67 -17.13 1.63 0.33
C GLY A 67 -18.54 1.96 0.71
N GLU A 68 -18.85 1.87 2.00
CA GLU A 68 -20.18 2.13 2.38
C GLU A 68 -20.55 3.54 2.34
#